data_a776d04c3132877758dc5b2a0da482fd
#
_entry.id   a776d04c3132877758dc5b2a0da482fd
#
_cell.length_a   1.000
_cell.length_b   1.000
_cell.length_c   1.000
_cell.angle_alpha   90.00
_cell.angle_beta   90.00
_cell.angle_gamma   90.00
#
_symmetry.space_group_name_H-M   'P 1'
#
loop_
_entity.id
_entity.type
_entity.pdbx_description
1 polymer ?
#
loop_
_entity_poly.entity_id
_entity_poly.type
_entity_poly.pdbx_seq_one_letter_code
_entity_poly.pdbx_strand_id
1 'polypeptide(L)'
;ELAERETLYATRFDGNYAYLVTFLQVDPLFIVDLRDNSNPTLLSELIVPGWSEYLEVMDDQLFAVGVENSQVTASLFDISDKSNPFLSQRFYMGDENEYSWSEANYDEKAIGKVASEGLFFIPYQTWAEGNQLNKLQILKHENGRLEKGGQIDHRIVARRSFTDATGHYLFSISGEELVVSNILDTNNAFEVRRLPLAWTTERTHIFGVNSLQIENAPTNNW
;
A
#
# COMPACT_ATOMS: atom_id res chain seq x y z
N GLU A 1 -6.20 27.89 -12.23
CA GLU A 1 -5.35 26.69 -12.35
C GLU A 1 -4.95 26.22 -10.95
N LEU A 2 -5.01 24.93 -10.69
CA LEU A 2 -4.60 24.32 -9.43
C LEU A 2 -3.21 23.73 -9.67
N ALA A 3 -2.25 23.96 -8.74
CA ALA A 3 -0.92 23.33 -8.77
C ALA A 3 -0.18 23.43 -10.11
N GLU A 4 0.03 24.66 -10.62
CA GLU A 4 0.75 24.89 -11.87
C GLU A 4 2.15 24.26 -11.83
N ARG A 5 2.46 23.44 -12.86
CA ARG A 5 3.73 22.73 -13.06
C ARG A 5 3.99 21.56 -12.09
N GLU A 6 3.01 21.18 -11.30
CA GLU A 6 3.11 19.99 -10.46
C GLU A 6 2.61 18.74 -11.20
N THR A 7 3.12 17.59 -10.80
CA THR A 7 2.65 16.30 -11.32
C THR A 7 1.55 15.76 -10.41
N LEU A 8 0.43 15.32 -10.99
CA LEU A 8 -0.63 14.64 -10.27
C LEU A 8 -0.19 13.22 -9.94
N TYR A 9 -0.17 12.86 -8.67
CA TYR A 9 0.23 11.55 -8.17
C TYR A 9 -0.97 10.68 -7.82
N ALA A 10 -1.89 11.19 -7.04
CA ALA A 10 -3.08 10.44 -6.65
C ALA A 10 -4.35 11.27 -6.77
N THR A 11 -5.44 10.59 -7.10
CA THR A 11 -6.77 11.20 -7.19
C THR A 11 -7.81 10.26 -6.62
N ARG A 12 -8.68 10.80 -5.75
CA ARG A 12 -9.84 10.08 -5.27
C ARG A 12 -11.08 10.96 -5.37
N PHE A 13 -12.14 10.40 -5.93
CA PHE A 13 -13.47 11.02 -5.95
C PHE A 13 -14.36 10.33 -4.93
N ASP A 14 -15.03 11.12 -4.10
CA ASP A 14 -16.04 10.63 -3.16
C ASP A 14 -17.21 11.60 -3.10
N GLY A 15 -18.38 11.15 -3.55
CA GLY A 15 -19.58 11.95 -3.64
C GLY A 15 -19.37 13.27 -4.40
N ASN A 16 -19.46 14.37 -3.69
CA ASN A 16 -19.32 15.72 -4.25
C ASN A 16 -17.93 16.32 -4.09
N TYR A 17 -16.93 15.51 -3.76
CA TYR A 17 -15.58 15.97 -3.50
C TYR A 17 -14.53 15.21 -4.30
N ALA A 18 -13.44 15.91 -4.62
CA ALA A 18 -12.22 15.30 -5.15
C ALA A 18 -11.06 15.60 -4.22
N TYR A 19 -10.26 14.58 -3.98
CA TYR A 19 -9.02 14.59 -3.21
C TYR A 19 -7.88 14.39 -4.19
N LEU A 20 -6.95 15.33 -4.26
CA LEU A 20 -5.86 15.34 -5.23
C LEU A 20 -4.55 15.49 -4.48
N VAL A 21 -3.57 14.66 -4.83
CA VAL A 21 -2.18 14.81 -4.36
C VAL A 21 -1.32 15.12 -5.57
N THR A 22 -0.58 16.22 -5.49
CA THR A 22 0.37 16.64 -6.51
C THR A 22 1.77 16.70 -5.90
N PHE A 23 2.80 16.79 -6.72
CA PHE A 23 4.18 16.91 -6.27
C PHE A 23 5.03 17.75 -7.21
N LEU A 24 5.78 18.68 -6.63
CA LEU A 24 6.94 19.32 -7.24
C LEU A 24 8.14 19.37 -6.28
N GLN A 25 7.94 19.86 -5.06
CA GLN A 25 8.93 19.91 -3.97
C GLN A 25 8.31 19.63 -2.61
N VAL A 26 7.01 19.83 -2.50
CA VAL A 26 6.18 19.60 -1.32
C VAL A 26 4.89 18.97 -1.82
N ASP A 27 4.25 18.12 -1.04
CA ASP A 27 3.04 17.40 -1.43
C ASP A 27 1.79 18.01 -0.81
N PRO A 28 1.10 18.89 -1.52
CA PRO A 28 -0.20 19.33 -1.06
C PRO A 28 -1.28 18.26 -1.34
N LEU A 29 -2.09 18.00 -0.32
CA LEU A 29 -3.40 17.38 -0.46
C LEU A 29 -4.43 18.48 -0.69
N PHE A 30 -5.01 18.50 -1.88
CA PHE A 30 -6.10 19.40 -2.22
C PHE A 30 -7.44 18.72 -2.03
N ILE A 31 -8.40 19.45 -1.45
CA ILE A 31 -9.82 19.04 -1.43
C ILE A 31 -10.61 20.02 -2.27
N VAL A 32 -11.30 19.49 -3.28
CA VAL A 32 -12.08 20.26 -4.25
C VAL A 32 -13.56 19.93 -4.10
N ASP A 33 -14.39 20.96 -4.02
CA ASP A 33 -15.84 20.85 -4.03
C ASP A 33 -16.35 20.76 -5.47
N LEU A 34 -17.08 19.72 -5.77
CA LEU A 34 -17.67 19.41 -7.08
C LEU A 34 -19.20 19.55 -7.10
N ARG A 35 -19.82 20.11 -6.06
CA ARG A 35 -21.29 20.29 -5.99
C ARG A 35 -21.83 21.12 -7.15
N ASP A 36 -21.07 22.11 -7.61
CA ASP A 36 -21.27 22.75 -8.90
C ASP A 36 -20.22 22.28 -9.89
N ASN A 37 -20.55 21.31 -10.71
CA ASN A 37 -19.65 20.73 -11.71
C ASN A 37 -19.20 21.75 -12.77
N SER A 38 -19.95 22.85 -12.94
CA SER A 38 -19.60 23.91 -13.87
C SER A 38 -18.57 24.89 -13.27
N ASN A 39 -18.45 24.91 -11.96
CA ASN A 39 -17.55 25.79 -11.22
C ASN A 39 -16.96 25.10 -9.99
N PRO A 40 -16.07 24.10 -10.17
CA PRO A 40 -15.38 23.44 -9.05
C PRO A 40 -14.60 24.45 -8.21
N THR A 41 -14.65 24.32 -6.88
CA THR A 41 -13.98 25.23 -5.96
C THR A 41 -13.01 24.51 -5.05
N LEU A 42 -11.80 25.07 -4.89
CA LEU A 42 -10.82 24.59 -3.91
C LEU A 42 -11.31 24.92 -2.50
N LEU A 43 -11.45 23.89 -1.64
CA LEU A 43 -11.81 24.06 -0.24
C LEU A 43 -10.59 24.20 0.65
N SER A 44 -9.58 23.38 0.42
CA SER A 44 -8.38 23.35 1.24
C SER A 44 -7.16 22.85 0.48
N GLU A 45 -6.00 23.26 1.00
CA GLU A 45 -4.68 22.78 0.63
C GLU A 45 -3.94 22.43 1.93
N LEU A 46 -3.67 21.14 2.16
CA LEU A 46 -2.93 20.66 3.30
C LEU A 46 -1.53 20.23 2.85
N ILE A 47 -0.51 20.96 3.28
CA ILE A 47 0.88 20.61 3.02
C ILE A 47 1.31 19.54 4.03
N VAL A 48 1.72 18.38 3.54
CA VAL A 48 2.24 17.27 4.35
C VAL A 48 3.60 16.82 3.81
N PRO A 49 4.54 16.40 4.67
CA PRO A 49 5.79 15.82 4.21
C PRO A 49 5.58 14.49 3.48
N GLY A 50 6.33 14.25 2.41
CA GLY A 50 6.26 13.04 1.61
C GLY A 50 5.19 13.12 0.51
N TRP A 51 5.01 12.07 -0.29
CA TRP A 51 3.95 11.96 -1.31
C TRP A 51 3.09 10.74 -1.10
N SER A 52 1.84 10.80 -1.56
CA SER A 52 0.87 9.71 -1.49
C SER A 52 0.49 9.23 -2.89
N GLU A 53 0.53 7.91 -3.07
CA GLU A 53 0.18 7.24 -4.33
C GLU A 53 -1.21 6.59 -4.26
N TYR A 54 -1.68 6.27 -3.06
CA TYR A 54 -2.97 5.65 -2.82
C TYR A 54 -3.80 6.48 -1.85
N LEU A 55 -5.07 6.66 -2.20
CA LEU A 55 -6.06 7.37 -1.37
C LEU A 55 -7.34 6.55 -1.24
N GLU A 56 -7.88 6.45 -0.03
CA GLU A 56 -9.17 5.83 0.25
C GLU A 56 -9.96 6.67 1.25
N VAL A 57 -11.17 7.08 0.87
CA VAL A 57 -12.07 7.80 1.77
C VAL A 57 -12.84 6.80 2.63
N MET A 58 -12.87 7.05 3.92
CA MET A 58 -13.57 6.27 4.93
C MET A 58 -14.35 7.23 5.83
N ASP A 59 -15.60 7.47 5.51
CA ASP A 59 -16.46 8.45 6.17
C ASP A 59 -15.80 9.85 6.23
N ASP A 60 -15.49 10.35 7.42
CA ASP A 60 -14.81 11.65 7.65
C ASP A 60 -13.29 11.53 7.73
N GLN A 61 -12.72 10.45 7.22
CA GLN A 61 -11.28 10.22 7.20
C GLN A 61 -10.78 9.85 5.80
N LEU A 62 -9.53 10.20 5.53
CA LEU A 62 -8.81 9.82 4.31
C LEU A 62 -7.59 9.00 4.69
N PHE A 63 -7.58 7.75 4.29
CA PHE A 63 -6.42 6.88 4.37
C PHE A 63 -5.53 7.07 3.14
N ALA A 64 -4.22 7.14 3.36
CA ALA A 64 -3.25 7.29 2.29
C ALA A 64 -2.03 6.40 2.51
N VAL A 65 -1.49 5.86 1.42
CA VAL A 65 -0.20 5.17 1.40
C VAL A 65 0.73 5.93 0.47
N GLY A 66 1.94 6.16 0.93
CA GLY A 66 2.92 6.94 0.18
C GLY A 66 4.33 6.77 0.72
N VAL A 67 5.17 7.78 0.50
CA VAL A 67 6.57 7.77 0.92
C VAL A 67 6.95 9.08 1.59
N GLU A 68 7.63 9.01 2.71
CA GLU A 68 8.28 10.15 3.37
C GLU A 68 9.68 9.74 3.84
N ASN A 69 10.67 10.59 3.64
CA ASN A 69 12.08 10.34 4.02
C ASN A 69 12.60 8.97 3.54
N SER A 70 12.22 8.57 2.33
CA SER A 70 12.57 7.27 1.74
C SER A 70 11.99 6.06 2.49
N GLN A 71 10.93 6.26 3.27
CA GLN A 71 10.17 5.20 3.92
C GLN A 71 8.71 5.17 3.45
N VAL A 72 8.19 3.99 3.23
CA VAL A 72 6.77 3.79 2.96
C VAL A 72 5.96 4.19 4.19
N THR A 73 4.93 4.97 3.98
CA THR A 73 4.05 5.48 5.04
C THR A 73 2.60 5.07 4.82
N ALA A 74 1.90 4.85 5.92
CA ALA A 74 0.45 4.78 5.98
C ALA A 74 -0.06 5.91 6.86
N SER A 75 -0.87 6.79 6.29
CA SER A 75 -1.35 8.01 6.93
C SER A 75 -2.85 8.03 7.02
N LEU A 76 -3.38 8.63 8.06
CA LEU A 76 -4.80 8.89 8.25
C LEU A 76 -4.99 10.39 8.45
N PHE A 77 -5.80 10.99 7.59
CA PHE A 77 -6.19 12.40 7.70
C PHE A 77 -7.62 12.49 8.21
N ASP A 78 -7.86 13.44 9.09
CA ASP A 78 -9.21 13.87 9.43
C ASP A 78 -9.68 14.86 8.38
N ILE A 79 -10.79 14.57 7.73
CA ILE A 79 -11.44 15.37 6.71
C ILE A 79 -12.89 15.72 7.08
N SER A 80 -13.24 15.65 8.36
CA SER A 80 -14.57 16.00 8.87
C SER A 80 -14.92 17.46 8.54
N ASP A 81 -13.95 18.36 8.71
CA ASP A 81 -13.99 19.70 8.12
C ASP A 81 -13.11 19.75 6.87
N LYS A 82 -13.73 19.65 5.70
CA LYS A 82 -13.04 19.65 4.41
C LYS A 82 -12.33 20.96 4.08
N SER A 83 -12.62 22.04 4.83
CA SER A 83 -11.92 23.32 4.71
C SER A 83 -10.69 23.40 5.61
N ASN A 84 -10.55 22.49 6.57
CA ASN A 84 -9.43 22.45 7.51
C ASN A 84 -9.00 21.02 7.84
N PRO A 85 -8.60 20.22 6.85
CA PRO A 85 -8.12 18.85 7.07
C PRO A 85 -6.80 18.83 7.84
N PHE A 86 -6.49 17.74 8.53
CA PHE A 86 -5.22 17.57 9.20
C PHE A 86 -4.77 16.10 9.25
N LEU A 87 -3.46 15.89 9.35
CA LEU A 87 -2.88 14.57 9.56
C LEU A 87 -3.15 14.13 11.01
N SER A 88 -3.91 13.06 11.19
CA SER A 88 -4.26 12.52 12.51
C SER A 88 -3.31 11.43 12.98
N GLN A 89 -2.86 10.55 12.06
CA GLN A 89 -1.90 9.47 12.34
C GLN A 89 -1.00 9.21 11.14
N ARG A 90 0.24 8.75 11.43
CA ARG A 90 1.15 8.22 10.40
C ARG A 90 1.98 7.08 10.97
N PHE A 91 2.08 6.02 10.21
CA PHE A 91 2.98 4.90 10.44
C PHE A 91 4.02 4.80 9.35
N TYR A 92 5.24 4.48 9.72
CA TYR A 92 6.33 4.14 8.81
C TYR A 92 6.46 2.62 8.73
N MET A 93 6.74 2.11 7.53
CA MET A 93 6.98 0.69 7.27
C MET A 93 8.50 0.43 7.30
N GLY A 94 8.90 -0.58 8.08
CA GLY A 94 10.31 -0.84 8.41
C GLY A 94 10.70 -0.21 9.75
N ASP A 95 11.97 -0.33 10.10
CA ASP A 95 12.54 0.24 11.32
C ASP A 95 12.85 1.73 11.14
N GLU A 96 13.04 2.45 12.25
CA GLU A 96 13.32 3.89 12.21
C GLU A 96 14.58 4.19 11.39
N ASN A 97 14.43 5.14 10.46
CA ASN A 97 15.50 5.63 9.57
C ASN A 97 16.04 4.59 8.57
N GLU A 98 15.39 3.46 8.39
CA GLU A 98 15.74 2.53 7.33
C GLU A 98 14.93 2.81 6.06
N TYR A 99 15.57 2.57 4.90
CA TYR A 99 14.89 2.67 3.62
C TYR A 99 13.80 1.60 3.51
N SER A 100 12.63 1.98 3.03
CA SER A 100 11.63 1.01 2.60
C SER A 100 10.98 1.40 1.27
N TRP A 101 10.56 0.40 0.52
CA TRP A 101 9.93 0.52 -0.79
C TRP A 101 8.69 -0.36 -0.87
N SER A 102 7.71 0.05 -1.65
CA SER A 102 6.47 -0.73 -1.86
C SER A 102 6.10 -0.80 -3.34
N GLU A 103 5.61 -1.94 -3.77
CA GLU A 103 4.93 -2.09 -5.07
C GLU A 103 3.73 -1.14 -5.18
N ALA A 104 3.08 -0.82 -4.06
CA ALA A 104 1.98 0.13 -3.97
C ALA A 104 2.33 1.55 -4.42
N ASN A 105 3.61 1.89 -4.49
CA ASN A 105 4.06 3.18 -5.01
C ASN A 105 3.89 3.31 -6.54
N TYR A 106 3.57 2.22 -7.24
CA TYR A 106 3.40 2.19 -8.70
C TYR A 106 2.14 1.46 -9.14
N ASP A 107 1.58 0.62 -8.28
CA ASP A 107 0.38 -0.16 -8.55
C ASP A 107 -0.52 -0.18 -7.31
N GLU A 108 -1.56 0.65 -7.31
CA GLU A 108 -2.54 0.72 -6.22
C GLU A 108 -3.17 -0.63 -5.86
N LYS A 109 -3.22 -1.57 -6.83
CA LYS A 109 -3.77 -2.92 -6.63
C LYS A 109 -2.85 -3.82 -5.80
N ALA A 110 -1.65 -3.37 -5.49
CA ALA A 110 -0.77 -4.07 -4.55
C ALA A 110 -1.29 -3.93 -3.10
N ILE A 111 -2.04 -2.87 -2.80
CA ILE A 111 -2.73 -2.73 -1.53
C ILE A 111 -3.96 -3.64 -1.55
N GLY A 112 -3.96 -4.65 -0.67
CA GLY A 112 -5.15 -5.42 -0.39
C GLY A 112 -6.05 -4.70 0.61
N LYS A 113 -7.36 -4.88 0.49
CA LYS A 113 -8.30 -4.32 1.46
C LYS A 113 -9.52 -5.19 1.68
N VAL A 114 -10.05 -5.15 2.90
CA VAL A 114 -11.37 -5.65 3.27
C VAL A 114 -12.13 -4.49 3.90
N ALA A 115 -12.85 -3.75 3.07
CA ALA A 115 -13.49 -2.50 3.49
C ALA A 115 -14.50 -2.69 4.63
N SER A 116 -15.25 -3.80 4.63
CA SER A 116 -16.23 -4.14 5.68
C SER A 116 -15.60 -4.33 7.07
N GLU A 117 -14.31 -4.62 7.13
CA GLU A 117 -13.57 -4.90 8.36
C GLU A 117 -12.51 -3.83 8.67
N GLY A 118 -12.37 -2.84 7.79
CA GLY A 118 -11.35 -1.80 7.91
C GLY A 118 -9.92 -2.32 7.78
N LEU A 119 -9.72 -3.46 7.10
CA LEU A 119 -8.40 -4.07 6.94
C LEU A 119 -7.70 -3.60 5.68
N PHE A 120 -6.41 -3.31 5.82
CA PHE A 120 -5.50 -3.00 4.72
C PHE A 120 -4.23 -3.85 4.83
N PHE A 121 -3.74 -4.29 3.66
CA PHE A 121 -2.55 -5.12 3.55
C PHE A 121 -1.57 -4.40 2.63
N ILE A 122 -0.46 -3.91 3.21
CA ILE A 122 0.53 -3.11 2.50
C ILE A 122 1.80 -3.93 2.32
N PRO A 123 2.13 -4.33 1.08
CA PRO A 123 3.40 -4.97 0.81
C PRO A 123 4.52 -3.93 0.87
N TYR A 124 5.65 -4.30 1.47
CA TYR A 124 6.83 -3.46 1.46
C TYR A 124 8.11 -4.29 1.57
N GLN A 125 9.18 -3.68 1.14
CA GLN A 125 10.53 -4.18 1.20
C GLN A 125 11.35 -3.22 2.07
N THR A 126 12.18 -3.77 2.93
CA THR A 126 13.10 -2.99 3.78
C THR A 126 14.42 -3.75 3.95
N TRP A 127 15.37 -3.16 4.63
CA TRP A 127 16.64 -3.79 4.97
C TRP A 127 16.82 -3.77 6.47
N ALA A 128 17.24 -4.89 7.04
CA ALA A 128 17.63 -4.99 8.43
C ALA A 128 18.92 -5.80 8.54
N GLU A 129 19.91 -5.31 9.26
CA GLU A 129 21.20 -5.97 9.45
C GLU A 129 21.89 -6.39 8.11
N GLY A 130 21.69 -5.59 7.06
CA GLY A 130 22.25 -5.85 5.72
C GLY A 130 21.47 -6.88 4.89
N ASN A 131 20.37 -7.41 5.40
CA ASN A 131 19.48 -8.33 4.69
C ASN A 131 18.24 -7.61 4.17
N GLN A 132 17.84 -7.95 2.94
CA GLN A 132 16.57 -7.53 2.39
C GLN A 132 15.44 -8.33 3.01
N LEU A 133 14.43 -7.65 3.51
CA LEU A 133 13.21 -8.21 4.06
C LEU A 133 12.03 -7.80 3.19
N ASN A 134 11.17 -8.75 2.86
CA ASN A 134 9.93 -8.51 2.11
C ASN A 134 8.76 -8.89 2.99
N LYS A 135 7.92 -7.92 3.29
CA LYS A 135 6.86 -8.04 4.28
C LYS A 135 5.53 -7.56 3.72
N LEU A 136 4.46 -8.09 4.27
CA LEU A 136 3.11 -7.58 4.11
C LEU A 136 2.62 -7.11 5.47
N GLN A 137 2.46 -5.80 5.65
CA GLN A 137 1.93 -5.22 6.89
C GLN A 137 0.42 -5.29 6.90
N ILE A 138 -0.15 -5.79 7.98
CA ILE A 138 -1.59 -5.71 8.25
C ILE A 138 -1.84 -4.41 9.02
N LEU A 139 -2.77 -3.59 8.53
CA LEU A 139 -3.30 -2.43 9.25
C LEU A 139 -4.79 -2.63 9.46
N LYS A 140 -5.29 -2.21 10.62
CA LYS A 140 -6.72 -2.18 10.93
C LYS A 140 -7.16 -0.75 11.20
N HIS A 141 -8.20 -0.31 10.51
CA HIS A 141 -8.91 0.92 10.82
C HIS A 141 -10.13 0.57 11.66
N GLU A 142 -10.14 1.01 12.90
CA GLU A 142 -11.25 0.78 13.82
C GLU A 142 -11.42 1.98 14.77
N ASN A 143 -12.67 2.36 15.04
CA ASN A 143 -12.99 3.49 15.92
C ASN A 143 -12.28 4.82 15.55
N GLY A 144 -12.11 5.07 14.25
CA GLY A 144 -11.46 6.28 13.73
C GLY A 144 -9.93 6.29 13.91
N ARG A 145 -9.30 5.15 14.11
CA ARG A 145 -7.86 5.00 14.26
C ARG A 145 -7.29 3.89 13.39
N LEU A 146 -6.05 4.07 12.97
CA LEU A 146 -5.24 2.99 12.42
C LEU A 146 -4.48 2.29 13.53
N GLU A 147 -4.41 0.97 13.44
CA GLU A 147 -3.59 0.12 14.29
C GLU A 147 -2.68 -0.75 13.42
N LYS A 148 -1.42 -0.88 13.81
CA LYS A 148 -0.51 -1.85 13.20
C LYS A 148 -0.82 -3.23 13.77
N GLY A 149 -1.19 -4.16 12.88
CA GLY A 149 -1.27 -5.58 13.17
C GLY A 149 0.06 -6.30 12.92
N GLY A 150 -0.01 -7.60 12.81
CA GLY A 150 1.11 -8.47 12.47
C GLY A 150 1.65 -8.25 11.05
N GLN A 151 2.71 -8.95 10.73
CA GLN A 151 3.38 -8.93 9.44
C GLN A 151 3.49 -10.33 8.88
N ILE A 152 3.41 -10.45 7.58
CA ILE A 152 3.62 -11.72 6.85
C ILE A 152 4.91 -11.58 6.04
N ASP A 153 5.82 -12.53 6.23
CA ASP A 153 7.09 -12.56 5.50
C ASP A 153 6.92 -13.20 4.13
N HIS A 154 7.60 -12.63 3.14
CA HIS A 154 7.68 -13.12 1.77
C HIS A 154 9.14 -13.28 1.32
N ARG A 155 9.40 -14.18 0.35
CA ARG A 155 10.73 -14.31 -0.28
C ARG A 155 11.03 -13.11 -1.17
N ILE A 156 10.02 -12.67 -1.93
CA ILE A 156 10.04 -11.43 -2.70
C ILE A 156 8.74 -10.66 -2.40
N VAL A 157 8.73 -9.36 -2.64
CA VAL A 157 7.60 -8.50 -2.29
C VAL A 157 6.28 -8.99 -2.89
N ALA A 158 5.23 -9.02 -2.06
CA ALA A 158 3.88 -9.38 -2.51
C ALA A 158 3.32 -8.31 -3.45
N ARG A 159 2.58 -8.75 -4.47
CA ARG A 159 1.97 -7.89 -5.48
C ARG A 159 0.45 -7.81 -5.36
N ARG A 160 -0.16 -8.83 -4.77
CA ARG A 160 -1.61 -8.92 -4.56
C ARG A 160 -1.90 -9.61 -3.26
N SER A 161 -2.95 -9.18 -2.59
CA SER A 161 -3.48 -9.83 -1.40
C SER A 161 -4.99 -9.70 -1.34
N PHE A 162 -5.64 -10.73 -0.83
CA PHE A 162 -7.09 -10.80 -0.64
C PHE A 162 -7.41 -11.82 0.45
N THR A 163 -8.60 -11.72 1.04
CA THR A 163 -9.08 -12.69 2.03
C THR A 163 -10.05 -13.68 1.41
N ASP A 164 -10.25 -14.80 2.09
CA ASP A 164 -11.39 -15.67 1.84
C ASP A 164 -12.71 -14.98 2.23
N ALA A 165 -13.84 -15.61 1.90
CA ALA A 165 -15.16 -15.05 2.19
C ALA A 165 -15.47 -14.91 3.69
N THR A 166 -14.70 -15.59 4.55
CA THR A 166 -14.86 -15.52 6.01
C THR A 166 -14.01 -14.44 6.66
N GLY A 167 -13.06 -13.86 5.93
CA GLY A 167 -12.07 -12.92 6.47
C GLY A 167 -10.99 -13.57 7.37
N HIS A 168 -10.99 -14.91 7.50
CA HIS A 168 -10.09 -15.61 8.41
C HIS A 168 -8.71 -15.90 7.80
N TYR A 169 -8.65 -16.04 6.48
CA TYR A 169 -7.42 -16.37 5.77
C TYR A 169 -7.07 -15.27 4.77
N LEU A 170 -5.84 -14.84 4.85
CA LEU A 170 -5.22 -13.92 3.91
C LEU A 170 -4.39 -14.73 2.91
N PHE A 171 -4.65 -14.48 1.63
CA PHE A 171 -3.87 -14.98 0.51
C PHE A 171 -3.03 -13.85 -0.03
N SER A 172 -1.72 -13.98 -0.03
CA SER A 172 -0.80 -12.99 -0.56
C SER A 172 0.12 -13.61 -1.60
N ILE A 173 0.20 -12.97 -2.76
CA ILE A 173 0.84 -13.50 -3.97
C ILE A 173 2.00 -12.61 -4.35
N SER A 174 3.16 -13.21 -4.51
CA SER A 174 4.33 -12.60 -5.14
C SER A 174 4.60 -13.20 -6.52
N GLY A 175 5.69 -12.82 -7.17
CA GLY A 175 6.11 -13.45 -8.42
C GLY A 175 6.57 -14.91 -8.27
N GLU A 176 6.85 -15.37 -7.05
CA GLU A 176 7.44 -16.71 -6.79
C GLU A 176 6.56 -17.61 -5.94
N GLU A 177 5.66 -17.04 -5.14
CA GLU A 177 4.92 -17.80 -4.14
C GLU A 177 3.54 -17.26 -3.83
N LEU A 178 2.67 -18.15 -3.35
CA LEU A 178 1.43 -17.84 -2.66
C LEU A 178 1.61 -18.19 -1.18
N VAL A 179 1.41 -17.22 -0.30
CA VAL A 179 1.39 -17.42 1.14
C VAL A 179 -0.05 -17.34 1.64
N VAL A 180 -0.47 -18.34 2.40
CA VAL A 180 -1.75 -18.39 3.10
C VAL A 180 -1.50 -18.17 4.58
N SER A 181 -2.12 -17.14 5.15
CA SER A 181 -1.93 -16.78 6.55
C SER A 181 -3.27 -16.75 7.27
N ASN A 182 -3.29 -17.20 8.52
CA ASN A 182 -4.44 -16.99 9.40
C ASN A 182 -4.36 -15.59 10.00
N ILE A 183 -5.43 -14.82 9.88
CA ILE A 183 -5.56 -13.43 10.33
C ILE A 183 -6.75 -13.21 11.27
N LEU A 184 -7.30 -14.26 11.86
CA LEU A 184 -8.36 -14.14 12.89
C LEU A 184 -7.97 -13.18 14.00
N ASP A 185 -6.73 -13.26 14.43
CA ASP A 185 -6.08 -12.23 15.26
C ASP A 185 -5.09 -11.48 14.38
N THR A 186 -5.46 -10.28 13.98
CA THR A 186 -4.63 -9.44 13.09
C THR A 186 -3.30 -9.04 13.71
N ASN A 187 -3.15 -9.06 15.03
CA ASN A 187 -1.90 -8.76 15.74
C ASN A 187 -0.96 -9.96 15.78
N ASN A 188 -1.53 -11.17 15.76
CA ASN A 188 -0.80 -12.44 15.81
C ASN A 188 -1.03 -13.27 14.54
N ALA A 189 -1.03 -12.62 13.39
CA ALA A 189 -1.14 -13.30 12.10
C ALA A 189 0.03 -14.27 11.89
N PHE A 190 -0.24 -15.45 11.35
CA PHE A 190 0.80 -16.46 11.14
C PHE A 190 0.58 -17.21 9.82
N GLU A 191 1.69 -17.63 9.22
CA GLU A 191 1.68 -18.46 8.02
C GLU A 191 1.08 -19.84 8.31
N VAL A 192 0.08 -20.22 7.51
CA VAL A 192 -0.51 -21.56 7.53
C VAL A 192 0.13 -22.44 6.45
N ARG A 193 0.38 -21.85 5.29
CA ARG A 193 0.94 -22.57 4.15
C ARG A 193 1.63 -21.62 3.18
N ARG A 194 2.70 -22.10 2.58
CA ARG A 194 3.44 -21.46 1.50
C ARG A 194 3.51 -22.40 0.30
N LEU A 195 3.11 -21.91 -0.87
CA LEU A 195 3.11 -22.66 -2.12
C LEU A 195 4.05 -21.97 -3.12
N PRO A 196 5.10 -22.63 -3.59
CA PRO A 196 5.89 -22.09 -4.68
C PRO A 196 5.05 -22.07 -5.97
N LEU A 197 5.06 -20.95 -6.66
CA LEU A 197 4.36 -20.76 -7.94
C LEU A 197 5.33 -20.79 -9.11
N ALA A 198 6.49 -20.17 -8.95
CA ALA A 198 7.53 -20.10 -9.97
C ALA A 198 8.90 -20.01 -9.31
N TRP A 199 9.93 -20.23 -10.09
CA TRP A 199 11.32 -20.01 -9.72
C TRP A 199 11.90 -18.91 -10.59
N THR A 200 12.87 -18.19 -10.07
CA THR A 200 13.56 -17.16 -10.84
C THR A 200 14.27 -17.79 -12.03
N THR A 201 13.91 -17.39 -13.22
CA THR A 201 14.56 -17.83 -14.45
C THR A 201 15.90 -17.11 -14.60
N GLU A 202 17.01 -17.83 -14.53
CA GLU A 202 18.34 -17.28 -14.73
C GLU A 202 18.68 -17.10 -16.21
N ARG A 203 18.29 -18.06 -17.04
CA ARG A 203 18.55 -18.04 -18.48
C ARG A 203 17.43 -18.69 -19.25
N THR A 204 17.17 -18.14 -20.43
CA THR A 204 16.27 -18.74 -21.41
C THR A 204 17.04 -18.94 -22.72
N HIS A 205 17.01 -20.16 -23.25
CA HIS A 205 17.54 -20.49 -24.57
C HIS A 205 16.38 -20.85 -25.51
N ILE A 206 16.35 -20.24 -26.68
CA ILE A 206 15.30 -20.47 -27.67
C ILE A 206 15.86 -21.32 -28.80
N PHE A 207 15.18 -22.43 -29.11
CA PHE A 207 15.52 -23.37 -30.17
C PHE A 207 14.31 -23.54 -31.12
N GLY A 208 14.22 -22.72 -32.14
CA GLY A 208 13.06 -22.69 -33.02
C GLY A 208 11.78 -22.31 -32.27
N VAL A 209 10.82 -23.25 -32.16
CA VAL A 209 9.54 -23.07 -31.43
C VAL A 209 9.61 -23.51 -29.97
N ASN A 210 10.74 -24.06 -29.51
CA ASN A 210 10.92 -24.53 -28.15
C ASN A 210 11.79 -23.56 -27.35
N SER A 211 11.59 -23.52 -26.04
CA SER A 211 12.44 -22.80 -25.09
C SER A 211 12.90 -23.72 -23.98
N LEU A 212 14.15 -23.55 -23.56
CA LEU A 212 14.71 -24.12 -22.34
C LEU A 212 14.89 -22.99 -21.34
N GLN A 213 14.27 -23.11 -20.17
CA GLN A 213 14.46 -22.18 -19.04
C GLN A 213 15.33 -22.88 -17.99
N ILE A 214 16.33 -22.15 -17.50
CA ILE A 214 17.14 -22.56 -16.37
C ILE A 214 16.66 -21.72 -15.19
N GLU A 215 16.12 -22.38 -14.19
CA GLU A 215 15.51 -21.77 -13.02
C GLU A 215 16.32 -22.09 -11.77
N ASN A 216 16.46 -21.11 -10.88
CA ASN A 216 17.04 -21.33 -9.55
C ASN A 216 15.94 -21.85 -8.62
N ALA A 217 15.97 -23.15 -8.34
CA ALA A 217 15.15 -23.67 -7.25
C ALA A 217 15.68 -23.10 -5.93
N PRO A 218 14.83 -22.50 -5.09
CA PRO A 218 15.25 -22.12 -3.75
C PRO A 218 15.76 -23.39 -3.06
N THR A 219 16.97 -23.34 -2.52
CA THR A 219 17.51 -24.43 -1.73
C THR A 219 16.61 -24.64 -0.52
N ASN A 220 15.77 -25.65 -0.59
CA ASN A 220 14.93 -26.05 0.53
C ASN A 220 15.85 -26.57 1.65
N ASN A 221 16.15 -25.72 2.60
CA ASN A 221 16.47 -26.21 3.93
C ASN A 221 15.14 -26.54 4.61
N TRP A 222 14.75 -27.82 4.50
CA TRP A 222 13.63 -28.40 5.24
C TRP A 222 14.00 -28.54 6.71
#